data_fb6ca2b7142a135c54f4fad3e429bd67
#
_entry.id   fb6ca2b7142a135c54f4fad3e429bd67
#
_cell.length_a   1.000
_cell.length_b   1.000
_cell.length_c   1.000
_cell.angle_alpha   90.00
_cell.angle_beta   90.00
_cell.angle_gamma   90.00
#
_symmetry.space_group_name_H-M   'P 1'
#
loop_
_entity.id
_entity.type
_entity.pdbx_description
1 polymer ?
#
loop_
_entity_poly.entity_id
_entity_poly.type
_entity_poly.pdbx_seq_one_letter_code
_entity_poly.pdbx_strand_id
1 'polypeptide(L)'
;MQATALVVTRRRIARASGISAALLILLSSAACAGGQGTPWGAGQGREYPLHTDITATTFWVGEVFDADAPDGSQVYSTYDKDWYASYGGCDGAVVGGVCQTEPRSAANGYFPTRMTAEENPFYLDLPFDDVNNASAAGMRQRVVPWAGDAAYSRGLEDPSFSLMKNRWVQLEHDGRTCYGQIQDAGPGEYDDAEYVFGAHDARPANERYGGAGMDVSPALNSCLGFAATNGVEGGVSWRFVDEGDVPDGPWSLLVTTSR
;
A
#
# COMPACT_ATOMS: atom_id res chain seq x y z
N MET A 1 37.84 -60.51 -9.63
CA MET A 1 37.92 -61.50 -10.74
C MET A 1 37.24 -60.93 -11.94
N GLN A 2 38.03 -60.88 -12.95
CA GLN A 2 37.80 -60.76 -14.41
C GLN A 2 37.29 -59.43 -14.97
N ALA A 3 38.24 -58.83 -15.55
CA ALA A 3 38.24 -57.86 -16.63
C ALA A 3 37.93 -58.53 -17.98
N THR A 4 37.41 -57.79 -18.93
CA THR A 4 37.65 -57.94 -20.38
C THR A 4 37.13 -56.64 -21.03
N ALA A 5 37.90 -55.69 -21.49
CA ALA A 5 38.72 -55.50 -22.66
C ALA A 5 37.93 -55.31 -23.99
N LEU A 6 37.93 -54.11 -24.47
CA LEU A 6 38.37 -53.56 -25.76
C LEU A 6 37.79 -54.16 -27.08
N VAL A 7 37.16 -53.36 -27.94
CA VAL A 7 37.51 -53.31 -29.38
C VAL A 7 37.27 -51.89 -29.95
N VAL A 8 38.35 -51.33 -30.48
CA VAL A 8 38.43 -50.14 -31.33
C VAL A 8 38.20 -50.55 -32.77
N THR A 9 37.40 -49.82 -33.54
CA THR A 9 37.44 -49.88 -34.98
C THR A 9 37.39 -48.49 -35.59
N ARG A 10 38.58 -48.09 -36.14
CA ARG A 10 38.74 -46.95 -37.06
C ARG A 10 38.28 -47.35 -38.45
N ARG A 11 37.54 -46.52 -39.14
CA ARG A 11 37.61 -46.47 -40.63
C ARG A 11 37.54 -45.01 -41.11
N ARG A 12 38.30 -44.84 -42.20
CA ARG A 12 38.84 -43.62 -42.82
C ARG A 12 37.88 -43.02 -43.88
N ILE A 13 37.84 -41.70 -43.91
CA ILE A 13 37.99 -40.74 -45.02
C ILE A 13 37.27 -41.02 -46.36
N ALA A 14 36.43 -40.07 -46.75
CA ALA A 14 36.34 -39.59 -48.14
C ALA A 14 36.10 -38.09 -48.17
N ARG A 15 36.93 -37.34 -48.84
CA ARG A 15 36.83 -35.95 -49.23
C ARG A 15 35.84 -35.79 -50.37
N ALA A 16 34.96 -34.86 -50.36
CA ALA A 16 34.36 -34.26 -51.54
C ALA A 16 34.22 -32.73 -51.32
N SER A 17 34.85 -32.03 -52.24
CA SER A 17 34.86 -30.58 -52.37
C SER A 17 33.55 -30.13 -53.04
N GLY A 18 33.00 -28.99 -52.66
CA GLY A 18 32.07 -28.32 -53.55
C GLY A 18 31.17 -27.27 -52.89
N ILE A 19 31.43 -26.01 -53.25
CA ILE A 19 30.52 -24.90 -53.44
C ILE A 19 30.11 -24.11 -52.17
N SER A 20 30.72 -22.93 -52.05
CA SER A 20 30.35 -21.82 -51.21
C SER A 20 28.95 -21.27 -51.57
N ALA A 21 28.05 -21.29 -50.63
CA ALA A 21 26.89 -20.40 -50.62
C ALA A 21 26.97 -19.62 -49.32
N ALA A 22 27.26 -18.35 -49.43
CA ALA A 22 27.23 -17.41 -48.29
C ALA A 22 25.79 -17.19 -47.86
N LEU A 23 25.39 -17.84 -46.81
CA LEU A 23 24.12 -17.57 -46.12
C LEU A 23 24.39 -16.54 -45.02
N LEU A 24 23.96 -15.29 -45.24
CA LEU A 24 23.91 -14.26 -44.20
C LEU A 24 22.91 -14.72 -43.16
N ILE A 25 23.38 -15.27 -42.07
CA ILE A 25 22.56 -15.47 -40.84
C ILE A 25 22.53 -14.14 -40.11
N LEU A 26 21.41 -13.44 -40.25
CA LEU A 26 21.02 -12.37 -39.33
C LEU A 26 20.84 -12.99 -37.94
N LEU A 27 21.84 -12.85 -37.10
CA LEU A 27 21.77 -13.10 -35.68
C LEU A 27 20.82 -12.03 -35.07
N SER A 28 19.54 -12.34 -34.96
CA SER A 28 18.64 -11.64 -34.05
C SER A 28 19.11 -11.95 -32.64
N SER A 29 19.87 -11.04 -32.06
CA SER A 29 20.10 -11.00 -30.62
C SER A 29 18.77 -10.76 -29.94
N ALA A 30 18.11 -11.84 -29.48
CA ALA A 30 17.07 -11.74 -28.48
C ALA A 30 17.75 -11.20 -27.21
N ALA A 31 17.70 -9.89 -27.03
CA ALA A 31 17.97 -9.28 -25.73
C ALA A 31 16.94 -9.87 -24.77
N CYS A 32 17.39 -10.68 -23.84
CA CYS A 32 16.65 -10.94 -22.61
C CYS A 32 16.43 -9.58 -21.96
N ALA A 33 15.25 -9.00 -22.18
CA ALA A 33 14.77 -7.91 -21.35
C ALA A 33 14.61 -8.49 -19.95
N GLY A 34 15.66 -8.31 -19.13
CA GLY A 34 15.52 -8.39 -17.69
C GLY A 34 14.39 -7.42 -17.32
N GLY A 35 13.37 -7.91 -16.66
CA GLY A 35 12.28 -7.09 -16.13
C GLY A 35 12.88 -6.04 -15.21
N GLN A 36 13.17 -4.87 -15.77
CA GLN A 36 13.29 -3.65 -15.01
C GLN A 36 11.85 -3.38 -14.58
N GLY A 37 11.62 -3.47 -13.27
CA GLY A 37 10.39 -2.96 -12.69
C GLY A 37 10.15 -1.59 -13.29
N THR A 38 9.00 -1.40 -13.90
CA THR A 38 8.64 -0.11 -14.50
C THR A 38 8.80 0.94 -13.42
N PRO A 39 9.62 1.99 -13.66
CA PRO A 39 9.63 3.13 -12.74
C PRO A 39 8.19 3.61 -12.64
N TRP A 40 7.77 3.95 -11.43
CA TRP A 40 6.47 4.50 -11.05
C TRP A 40 5.73 5.06 -12.27
N GLY A 41 4.72 4.31 -12.77
CA GLY A 41 4.08 4.63 -14.04
C GLY A 41 3.48 6.03 -13.98
N ALA A 42 3.90 6.92 -14.89
CA ALA A 42 3.21 8.17 -15.13
C ALA A 42 1.84 7.82 -15.74
N GLY A 43 0.81 7.71 -14.90
CA GLY A 43 -0.58 7.81 -15.33
C GLY A 43 -0.77 9.18 -16.00
N GLN A 44 -1.78 9.33 -16.82
CA GLN A 44 -2.16 10.62 -17.44
C GLN A 44 -2.71 11.62 -16.40
N GLY A 45 -2.53 11.36 -15.10
CA GLY A 45 -3.04 12.08 -13.96
C GLY A 45 -2.05 13.05 -13.31
N ARG A 46 -2.44 13.59 -12.17
CA ARG A 46 -1.62 14.46 -11.33
C ARG A 46 -0.44 13.67 -10.76
N GLU A 47 0.77 14.22 -10.87
CA GLU A 47 1.95 13.65 -10.22
C GLU A 47 1.97 14.10 -8.76
N TYR A 48 2.04 13.13 -7.84
CA TYR A 48 2.13 13.36 -6.40
C TYR A 48 3.54 13.09 -5.89
N PRO A 49 4.01 13.85 -4.88
CA PRO A 49 5.30 13.61 -4.26
C PRO A 49 5.44 12.16 -3.77
N LEU A 50 6.63 11.59 -3.92
CA LEU A 50 7.02 10.30 -3.35
C LEU A 50 7.69 10.56 -2.01
N HIS A 51 7.21 9.88 -0.98
CA HIS A 51 7.81 9.83 0.34
C HIS A 51 8.53 8.50 0.49
N THR A 52 9.76 8.54 1.00
CA THR A 52 10.65 7.36 1.07
C THR A 52 11.14 7.12 2.49
N ASP A 53 11.52 5.87 2.78
CA ASP A 53 12.07 5.47 4.08
C ASP A 53 11.20 5.92 5.27
N ILE A 54 9.90 5.68 5.16
CA ILE A 54 8.91 6.01 6.18
C ILE A 54 8.73 4.83 7.11
N THR A 55 8.59 5.12 8.40
CA THR A 55 8.16 4.16 9.41
C THR A 55 6.63 4.08 9.42
N ALA A 56 6.09 2.85 9.38
CA ALA A 56 4.68 2.57 9.51
C ALA A 56 4.39 1.71 10.74
N THR A 57 3.24 1.89 11.35
CA THR A 57 2.67 1.01 12.37
C THR A 57 1.42 0.30 11.85
N THR A 58 0.89 -0.65 12.61
CA THR A 58 -0.32 -1.37 12.22
C THR A 58 -1.41 -1.08 13.23
N PHE A 59 -2.60 -0.76 12.74
CA PHE A 59 -3.81 -0.55 13.53
C PHE A 59 -4.98 -1.30 12.91
N TRP A 60 -6.08 -1.52 13.65
CA TRP A 60 -7.23 -2.23 13.10
C TRP A 60 -8.55 -1.77 13.72
N VAL A 61 -9.61 -1.86 12.93
CA VAL A 61 -10.97 -1.54 13.40
C VAL A 61 -11.32 -2.41 14.61
N GLY A 62 -11.68 -1.76 15.71
CA GLY A 62 -11.98 -2.40 17.00
C GLY A 62 -10.76 -2.61 17.89
N GLU A 63 -9.56 -2.18 17.51
CA GLU A 63 -8.38 -2.18 18.40
C GLU A 63 -8.66 -1.35 19.66
N VAL A 64 -8.11 -1.79 20.78
CA VAL A 64 -8.04 -1.00 22.01
C VAL A 64 -6.56 -0.76 22.28
N PHE A 65 -6.10 0.46 22.01
CA PHE A 65 -4.70 0.85 22.20
C PHE A 65 -4.47 1.58 23.53
N ASP A 66 -5.53 2.18 24.13
CA ASP A 66 -5.51 2.75 25.47
C ASP A 66 -6.90 2.60 26.11
N ALA A 67 -7.07 1.60 26.97
CA ALA A 67 -8.35 1.32 27.62
C ALA A 67 -8.79 2.40 28.62
N ASP A 68 -7.88 3.26 29.07
CA ASP A 68 -8.12 4.31 30.06
C ASP A 68 -8.45 5.67 29.40
N ALA A 69 -8.19 5.80 28.08
CA ALA A 69 -8.52 7.01 27.33
C ALA A 69 -9.95 6.93 26.73
N PRO A 70 -10.73 8.03 26.74
CA PRO A 70 -12.04 8.08 26.10
C PRO A 70 -12.03 7.77 24.60
N ASP A 71 -10.91 8.08 23.94
CA ASP A 71 -10.63 7.89 22.52
C ASP A 71 -9.62 6.75 22.26
N GLY A 72 -9.38 5.90 23.25
CA GLY A 72 -8.34 4.87 23.22
C GLY A 72 -8.71 3.59 22.46
N SER A 73 -9.64 3.65 21.50
CA SER A 73 -10.01 2.50 20.68
C SER A 73 -10.46 2.91 19.28
N GLN A 74 -10.25 2.01 18.31
CA GLN A 74 -10.64 2.14 16.91
C GLN A 74 -12.07 1.64 16.65
N VAL A 75 -13.04 1.98 17.55
CA VAL A 75 -14.47 1.74 17.30
C VAL A 75 -15.09 2.85 16.45
N TYR A 76 -14.42 3.98 16.36
CA TYR A 76 -14.69 5.09 15.44
C TYR A 76 -13.38 5.55 14.81
N SER A 77 -13.46 6.27 13.70
CA SER A 77 -12.33 6.96 13.09
C SER A 77 -12.58 8.47 13.10
N THR A 78 -11.57 9.24 12.77
CA THR A 78 -11.67 10.67 12.51
C THR A 78 -12.82 11.02 11.57
N TYR A 79 -13.08 10.15 10.58
CA TYR A 79 -14.05 10.40 9.51
C TYR A 79 -15.35 9.61 9.62
N ASP A 80 -15.43 8.62 10.52
CA ASP A 80 -16.63 7.82 10.75
C ASP A 80 -16.82 7.51 12.24
N LYS A 81 -17.87 8.07 12.82
CA LYS A 81 -18.21 7.88 14.24
C LYS A 81 -18.73 6.49 14.57
N ASP A 82 -19.16 5.76 13.56
CA ASP A 82 -19.73 4.42 13.67
C ASP A 82 -18.85 3.39 12.95
N TRP A 83 -17.54 3.67 12.78
CA TRP A 83 -16.63 2.90 11.95
C TRP A 83 -16.64 1.41 12.24
N TYR A 84 -16.67 1.01 13.51
CA TYR A 84 -16.80 -0.40 13.89
C TYR A 84 -18.05 -1.08 13.28
N ALA A 85 -19.17 -0.37 13.27
CA ALA A 85 -20.41 -0.89 12.68
C ALA A 85 -20.37 -0.82 11.15
N SER A 86 -19.86 0.27 10.58
CA SER A 86 -19.73 0.47 9.13
C SER A 86 -18.81 -0.54 8.49
N TYR A 87 -17.72 -0.92 9.17
CA TYR A 87 -16.76 -1.93 8.71
C TYR A 87 -17.29 -3.37 8.82
N GLY A 88 -18.34 -3.59 9.65
CA GLY A 88 -18.91 -4.92 9.92
C GLY A 88 -18.41 -5.58 11.20
N GLY A 89 -17.66 -4.84 12.04
CA GLY A 89 -17.19 -5.31 13.35
C GLY A 89 -15.66 -5.29 13.50
N CYS A 90 -15.14 -6.13 14.37
CA CYS A 90 -13.72 -6.29 14.66
C CYS A 90 -12.96 -6.79 13.44
N ASP A 91 -11.92 -6.04 12.98
CA ASP A 91 -11.07 -6.47 11.86
C ASP A 91 -10.06 -7.55 12.29
N GLY A 92 -10.59 -8.70 12.62
CA GLY A 92 -9.88 -9.86 13.16
C GLY A 92 -10.80 -10.79 13.91
N ALA A 93 -10.49 -11.09 15.16
CA ALA A 93 -11.26 -11.97 16.02
C ALA A 93 -11.49 -11.35 17.40
N VAL A 94 -12.70 -11.46 17.93
CA VAL A 94 -12.98 -11.08 19.33
C VAL A 94 -12.59 -12.25 20.23
N VAL A 95 -11.57 -12.07 21.07
CA VAL A 95 -11.05 -13.05 22.02
C VAL A 95 -11.15 -12.47 23.42
N GLY A 96 -11.92 -13.11 24.29
CA GLY A 96 -12.11 -12.62 25.66
C GLY A 96 -12.74 -11.21 25.74
N GLY A 97 -13.50 -10.81 24.73
CA GLY A 97 -14.12 -9.47 24.66
C GLY A 97 -13.22 -8.39 24.05
N VAL A 98 -12.00 -8.74 23.62
CA VAL A 98 -11.04 -7.83 22.99
C VAL A 98 -10.90 -8.17 21.53
N CYS A 99 -10.97 -7.16 20.66
CA CYS A 99 -10.70 -7.30 19.24
C CYS A 99 -9.19 -7.47 19.01
N GLN A 100 -8.80 -8.61 18.47
CA GLN A 100 -7.44 -8.91 18.10
C GLN A 100 -7.34 -9.10 16.60
N THR A 101 -6.34 -8.46 15.99
CA THR A 101 -6.07 -8.68 14.56
C THR A 101 -5.56 -10.10 14.29
N GLU A 102 -5.57 -10.49 13.02
CA GLU A 102 -5.06 -11.78 12.55
C GLU A 102 -4.18 -11.58 11.31
N PRO A 103 -3.18 -12.46 11.07
CA PRO A 103 -2.40 -12.44 9.84
C PRO A 103 -3.31 -12.63 8.62
N ARG A 104 -3.03 -11.90 7.55
CA ARG A 104 -3.76 -12.00 6.29
C ARG A 104 -3.00 -12.84 5.26
N SER A 105 -3.69 -13.34 4.26
CA SER A 105 -3.12 -14.22 3.25
C SER A 105 -3.48 -13.78 1.83
N ALA A 106 -2.50 -13.83 0.94
CA ALA A 106 -2.74 -13.61 -0.49
C ALA A 106 -3.75 -14.60 -1.11
N ALA A 107 -3.88 -15.80 -0.52
CA ALA A 107 -4.79 -16.83 -1.03
C ALA A 107 -6.27 -16.42 -0.98
N ASN A 108 -6.64 -15.50 -0.07
CA ASN A 108 -7.99 -14.94 0.02
C ASN A 108 -8.01 -13.42 -0.22
N GLY A 109 -7.00 -12.90 -0.91
CA GLY A 109 -6.91 -11.47 -1.22
C GLY A 109 -6.65 -10.59 0.01
N TYR A 110 -6.05 -11.14 1.06
CA TYR A 110 -5.77 -10.46 2.34
C TYR A 110 -7.01 -10.01 3.13
N PHE A 111 -8.18 -10.50 2.79
CA PHE A 111 -9.41 -10.23 3.55
C PHE A 111 -9.40 -10.89 4.93
N PRO A 112 -10.15 -10.38 5.92
CA PRO A 112 -10.32 -11.04 7.21
C PRO A 112 -10.97 -12.42 7.05
N THR A 113 -10.64 -13.35 7.94
CA THR A 113 -11.19 -14.73 7.87
C THR A 113 -12.23 -15.00 8.94
N ARG A 114 -12.33 -14.14 9.95
CA ARG A 114 -13.23 -14.30 11.11
C ARG A 114 -14.47 -13.41 11.07
N MET A 115 -14.52 -12.50 10.09
CA MET A 115 -15.64 -11.62 9.84
C MET A 115 -15.76 -11.36 8.34
N THR A 116 -16.82 -10.69 7.91
CA THR A 116 -16.98 -10.20 6.54
C THR A 116 -16.86 -8.69 6.58
N ALA A 117 -15.81 -8.14 5.95
CA ALA A 117 -15.65 -6.70 5.87
C ALA A 117 -16.73 -6.11 4.96
N GLU A 118 -17.37 -5.02 5.39
CA GLU A 118 -18.37 -4.24 4.64
C GLU A 118 -17.76 -2.99 4.01
N GLU A 119 -16.53 -2.63 4.40
CA GLU A 119 -15.69 -1.59 3.82
C GLU A 119 -14.33 -2.17 3.42
N ASN A 120 -13.56 -1.38 2.67
CA ASN A 120 -12.27 -1.80 2.14
C ASN A 120 -11.30 -2.21 3.27
N PRO A 121 -10.83 -3.46 3.33
CA PRO A 121 -9.87 -3.87 4.36
C PRO A 121 -8.46 -3.31 4.15
N PHE A 122 -8.17 -2.71 2.98
CA PHE A 122 -6.91 -2.01 2.72
C PHE A 122 -7.06 -0.52 3.09
N TYR A 123 -7.21 -0.25 4.38
CA TYR A 123 -7.27 1.11 4.91
C TYR A 123 -5.96 1.53 5.55
N LEU A 124 -5.76 2.85 5.64
CA LEU A 124 -4.62 3.47 6.28
C LEU A 124 -5.01 4.86 6.81
N ASP A 125 -4.10 5.45 7.56
CA ASP A 125 -4.14 6.84 7.93
C ASP A 125 -2.84 7.58 7.60
N LEU A 126 -2.93 8.91 7.63
CA LEU A 126 -1.81 9.85 7.53
C LEU A 126 -2.05 10.99 8.52
N PRO A 127 -1.01 11.67 9.03
CA PRO A 127 -1.11 12.67 10.10
C PRO A 127 -1.67 14.02 9.60
N PHE A 128 -2.90 14.00 9.05
CA PHE A 128 -3.60 15.19 8.61
C PHE A 128 -5.11 15.05 8.78
N ASP A 129 -5.63 15.50 9.92
CA ASP A 129 -7.06 15.51 10.24
C ASP A 129 -7.70 16.82 9.76
N ASP A 130 -8.23 16.81 8.55
CA ASP A 130 -8.83 17.97 7.92
C ASP A 130 -10.26 18.30 8.38
N VAL A 131 -10.77 17.56 9.37
CA VAL A 131 -12.13 17.72 9.94
C VAL A 131 -12.09 18.20 11.38
N ASN A 132 -11.38 17.51 12.29
CA ASN A 132 -11.43 17.79 13.71
C ASN A 132 -10.23 18.62 14.21
N ASN A 133 -9.09 18.63 13.49
CA ASN A 133 -7.96 19.48 13.83
C ASN A 133 -8.14 20.88 13.23
N ALA A 134 -8.26 21.91 14.07
CA ALA A 134 -8.52 23.28 13.63
C ALA A 134 -7.43 23.86 12.71
N SER A 135 -6.16 23.49 12.90
CA SER A 135 -5.03 23.92 12.06
C SER A 135 -5.12 23.30 10.67
N ALA A 136 -5.28 21.98 10.59
CA ALA A 136 -5.44 21.26 9.33
C ALA A 136 -6.70 21.70 8.57
N ALA A 137 -7.83 21.80 9.24
CA ALA A 137 -9.09 22.31 8.65
C ALA A 137 -8.92 23.73 8.07
N GLY A 138 -8.21 24.59 8.79
CA GLY A 138 -7.94 25.98 8.33
C GLY A 138 -7.01 26.07 7.11
N MET A 139 -6.22 25.05 6.84
CA MET A 139 -5.29 25.05 5.71
C MET A 139 -5.68 24.08 4.57
N ARG A 140 -6.62 23.17 4.78
CA ARG A 140 -6.93 22.05 3.87
C ARG A 140 -7.16 22.47 2.41
N GLN A 141 -7.89 23.57 2.19
CA GLN A 141 -8.13 24.08 0.83
C GLN A 141 -6.87 24.58 0.11
N ARG A 142 -5.85 24.97 0.86
CA ARG A 142 -4.59 25.47 0.32
C ARG A 142 -3.55 24.40 0.09
N VAL A 143 -3.50 23.40 1.00
CA VAL A 143 -2.42 22.39 1.01
C VAL A 143 -2.82 21.08 0.33
N VAL A 144 -4.11 20.70 0.36
CA VAL A 144 -4.59 19.46 -0.26
C VAL A 144 -4.63 19.62 -1.77
N PRO A 145 -3.85 18.83 -2.54
CA PRO A 145 -3.67 19.06 -3.98
C PRO A 145 -4.95 18.94 -4.82
N TRP A 146 -5.94 18.18 -4.36
CA TRP A 146 -7.22 17.93 -5.04
C TRP A 146 -8.38 18.77 -4.50
N ALA A 147 -8.14 19.70 -3.58
CA ALA A 147 -9.20 20.52 -2.98
C ALA A 147 -10.05 21.27 -4.02
N GLY A 148 -9.44 21.66 -5.15
CA GLY A 148 -10.13 22.36 -6.24
C GLY A 148 -10.87 21.45 -7.24
N ASP A 149 -10.81 20.13 -7.09
CA ASP A 149 -11.43 19.20 -8.03
C ASP A 149 -12.96 19.20 -7.87
N ALA A 150 -13.69 19.04 -8.97
CA ALA A 150 -15.15 19.12 -8.99
C ALA A 150 -15.84 18.13 -8.02
N ALA A 151 -15.21 16.97 -7.78
CA ALA A 151 -15.69 15.96 -6.86
C ALA A 151 -15.72 16.45 -5.40
N TYR A 152 -14.85 17.40 -5.03
CA TYR A 152 -14.71 17.92 -3.66
C TYR A 152 -15.35 19.29 -3.48
N SER A 153 -15.60 20.03 -4.55
CA SER A 153 -16.05 21.42 -4.49
C SER A 153 -17.33 21.65 -3.69
N ARG A 154 -18.25 20.68 -3.68
CA ARG A 154 -19.52 20.75 -2.92
C ARG A 154 -19.33 20.54 -1.42
N GLY A 155 -18.26 19.85 -1.03
CA GLY A 155 -17.96 19.56 0.37
C GLY A 155 -17.10 20.62 1.04
N LEU A 156 -16.52 21.55 0.30
CA LEU A 156 -15.59 22.53 0.88
C LEU A 156 -16.24 23.47 1.89
N GLU A 157 -17.55 23.74 1.77
CA GLU A 157 -18.33 24.57 2.70
C GLU A 157 -18.82 23.78 3.91
N ASP A 158 -18.80 22.45 3.84
CA ASP A 158 -19.18 21.55 4.95
C ASP A 158 -17.94 21.23 5.79
N PRO A 159 -17.87 21.69 7.06
CA PRO A 159 -16.73 21.41 7.92
C PRO A 159 -16.56 19.92 8.27
N SER A 160 -17.63 19.12 8.16
CA SER A 160 -17.59 17.68 8.40
C SER A 160 -17.16 16.86 7.19
N PHE A 161 -17.07 17.48 6.00
CA PHE A 161 -16.64 16.81 4.79
C PHE A 161 -15.11 16.76 4.73
N SER A 162 -14.54 15.54 4.71
CA SER A 162 -13.11 15.34 4.58
C SER A 162 -12.66 15.35 3.12
N LEU A 163 -11.52 16.00 2.84
CA LEU A 163 -10.79 15.91 1.60
C LEU A 163 -9.87 14.68 1.58
N MET A 164 -9.59 14.08 2.75
CA MET A 164 -8.69 12.94 2.93
C MET A 164 -9.42 11.60 2.84
N LYS A 165 -10.62 11.48 3.43
CA LYS A 165 -11.38 10.22 3.45
C LYS A 165 -11.53 9.63 2.04
N ASN A 166 -11.31 8.32 1.92
CA ASN A 166 -11.36 7.54 0.68
C ASN A 166 -10.26 7.86 -0.35
N ARG A 167 -9.30 8.74 -0.02
CA ARG A 167 -8.20 9.01 -0.93
C ARG A 167 -7.29 7.80 -1.05
N TRP A 168 -6.90 7.47 -2.28
CA TRP A 168 -6.02 6.34 -2.56
C TRP A 168 -4.55 6.69 -2.36
N VAL A 169 -3.82 5.74 -1.79
CA VAL A 169 -2.39 5.79 -1.56
C VAL A 169 -1.76 4.52 -2.13
N GLN A 170 -0.68 4.69 -2.90
CA GLN A 170 0.21 3.61 -3.30
C GLN A 170 1.29 3.47 -2.24
N LEU A 171 1.56 2.24 -1.80
CA LEU A 171 2.61 1.93 -0.84
C LEU A 171 3.56 0.90 -1.43
N GLU A 172 4.84 1.02 -1.11
CA GLU A 172 5.88 0.06 -1.48
C GLU A 172 6.75 -0.30 -0.27
N HIS A 173 7.04 -1.59 -0.14
CA HIS A 173 7.99 -2.11 0.84
C HIS A 173 8.59 -3.40 0.31
N ASP A 174 9.94 -3.55 0.37
CA ASP A 174 10.68 -4.74 -0.07
C ASP A 174 10.27 -5.28 -1.46
N GLY A 175 10.05 -4.37 -2.41
CA GLY A 175 9.68 -4.70 -3.79
C GLY A 175 8.23 -5.17 -3.96
N ARG A 176 7.39 -5.04 -2.96
CA ARG A 176 5.95 -5.25 -3.02
C ARG A 176 5.25 -3.91 -3.17
N THR A 177 4.21 -3.87 -3.97
CA THR A 177 3.37 -2.68 -4.15
C THR A 177 1.94 -3.02 -3.76
N CYS A 178 1.34 -2.22 -2.90
CA CYS A 178 -0.05 -2.34 -2.45
C CYS A 178 -0.72 -0.96 -2.51
N TYR A 179 -2.06 -0.97 -2.51
CA TYR A 179 -2.85 0.27 -2.53
C TYR A 179 -3.87 0.24 -1.41
N GLY A 180 -4.13 1.39 -0.80
CA GLY A 180 -5.12 1.52 0.27
C GLY A 180 -5.85 2.83 0.22
N GLN A 181 -6.98 2.90 0.94
CA GLN A 181 -7.79 4.10 1.10
C GLN A 181 -7.61 4.69 2.48
N ILE A 182 -7.50 6.01 2.57
CA ILE A 182 -7.47 6.72 3.85
C ILE A 182 -8.85 6.62 4.51
N GLN A 183 -8.90 6.10 5.75
CA GLN A 183 -10.12 5.98 6.53
C GLN A 183 -10.03 6.62 7.91
N ASP A 184 -8.82 7.02 8.34
CA ASP A 184 -8.59 7.70 9.60
C ASP A 184 -7.50 8.77 9.45
N ALA A 185 -7.17 9.46 10.52
CA ALA A 185 -6.03 10.37 10.62
C ALA A 185 -5.13 9.98 11.79
N GLY A 186 -3.84 9.82 11.53
CA GLY A 186 -2.79 9.40 12.47
C GLY A 186 -1.47 9.11 11.75
N PRO A 187 -0.45 8.67 12.48
CA PRO A 187 -0.30 8.68 13.94
C PRO A 187 0.13 10.06 14.45
N GLY A 188 -0.61 10.64 15.38
CA GLY A 188 -0.27 11.91 16.04
C GLY A 188 -0.05 13.09 15.09
N GLU A 189 0.29 14.29 15.61
CA GLU A 189 0.66 15.48 14.82
C GLU A 189 -0.30 15.74 13.64
N TYR A 190 -1.59 15.85 13.93
CA TYR A 190 -2.72 15.82 13.00
C TYR A 190 -2.81 16.98 12.00
N ASP A 191 -1.79 17.82 11.85
CA ASP A 191 -1.69 18.93 10.90
C ASP A 191 -0.36 18.98 10.14
N ASP A 192 0.31 17.84 10.00
CA ASP A 192 1.63 17.70 9.36
C ASP A 192 1.54 17.81 7.83
N ALA A 193 1.15 19.00 7.35
CA ALA A 193 0.97 19.25 5.93
C ALA A 193 2.27 19.19 5.12
N GLU A 194 3.42 19.51 5.72
CA GLU A 194 4.71 19.48 5.04
C GLU A 194 5.14 18.04 4.74
N TYR A 195 4.94 17.13 5.69
CA TYR A 195 5.16 15.72 5.46
C TYR A 195 4.13 15.16 4.46
N VAL A 196 2.83 15.40 4.66
CA VAL A 196 1.79 14.70 3.89
C VAL A 196 1.69 15.19 2.43
N PHE A 197 1.92 16.48 2.16
CA PHE A 197 1.74 17.08 0.82
C PHE A 197 2.98 17.75 0.26
N GLY A 198 4.04 17.90 1.05
CA GLY A 198 5.25 18.61 0.65
C GLY A 198 6.03 17.85 -0.41
N ALA A 199 6.75 18.61 -1.28
CA ALA A 199 7.50 18.06 -2.41
C ALA A 199 8.94 17.64 -2.06
N HIS A 200 9.37 17.81 -0.79
CA HIS A 200 10.78 17.67 -0.40
C HIS A 200 11.06 16.41 0.42
N ASP A 201 10.15 15.43 0.41
CA ASP A 201 10.27 14.19 1.20
C ASP A 201 10.58 14.47 2.68
N ALA A 202 9.83 15.42 3.26
CA ALA A 202 9.96 15.77 4.67
C ALA A 202 9.71 14.55 5.56
N ARG A 203 10.38 14.51 6.70
CA ARG A 203 10.11 13.45 7.69
C ARG A 203 8.86 13.79 8.47
N PRO A 204 8.12 12.74 8.96
CA PRO A 204 6.99 12.95 9.87
C PRO A 204 7.40 13.76 11.08
N ALA A 205 6.56 14.71 11.52
CA ALA A 205 6.77 15.46 12.74
C ALA A 205 6.55 14.60 14.02
N ASN A 206 5.86 13.46 13.87
CA ASN A 206 5.64 12.51 14.96
C ASN A 206 6.97 11.89 15.44
N GLU A 207 7.24 11.99 16.74
CA GLU A 207 8.42 11.39 17.38
C GLU A 207 8.10 10.06 18.09
N ARG A 208 6.83 9.69 18.20
CA ARG A 208 6.39 8.45 18.85
C ARG A 208 6.45 7.28 17.86
N TYR A 209 6.38 6.07 18.37
CA TYR A 209 6.33 4.84 17.58
C TYR A 209 7.45 4.73 16.53
N GLY A 210 8.67 5.15 16.92
CA GLY A 210 9.81 5.18 16.01
C GLY A 210 9.76 6.25 14.92
N GLY A 211 8.98 7.32 15.13
CA GLY A 211 8.78 8.38 14.14
C GLY A 211 7.82 7.95 13.03
N ALA A 212 6.81 7.14 13.37
CA ALA A 212 5.85 6.65 12.39
C ALA A 212 5.13 7.80 11.68
N GLY A 213 5.04 7.70 10.36
CA GLY A 213 4.36 8.66 9.50
C GLY A 213 3.04 8.17 8.94
N MET A 214 2.69 6.92 9.23
CA MET A 214 1.40 6.31 8.86
C MET A 214 1.10 5.10 9.72
N ASP A 215 -0.18 4.76 9.81
CA ASP A 215 -0.64 3.48 10.28
C ASP A 215 -1.34 2.74 9.13
N VAL A 216 -1.13 1.42 9.04
CA VAL A 216 -1.68 0.59 7.98
C VAL A 216 -2.55 -0.53 8.54
N SER A 217 -3.58 -0.93 7.78
CA SER A 217 -4.45 -2.06 8.14
C SER A 217 -3.72 -3.40 8.14
N PRO A 218 -4.27 -4.45 8.78
CA PRO A 218 -3.73 -5.81 8.71
C PRO A 218 -3.64 -6.36 7.28
N ALA A 219 -4.53 -5.93 6.38
CA ALA A 219 -4.47 -6.29 4.96
C ALA A 219 -3.27 -5.65 4.26
N LEU A 220 -3.02 -4.37 4.48
CA LEU A 220 -1.84 -3.67 3.96
C LEU A 220 -0.55 -4.21 4.58
N ASN A 221 -0.51 -4.40 5.90
CA ASN A 221 0.62 -5.01 6.61
C ASN A 221 1.06 -6.31 5.93
N SER A 222 0.13 -7.23 5.74
CA SER A 222 0.44 -8.54 5.13
C SER A 222 0.75 -8.45 3.64
N CYS A 223 0.09 -7.55 2.91
CA CYS A 223 0.36 -7.29 1.49
C CYS A 223 1.78 -6.77 1.30
N LEU A 224 2.21 -5.81 2.11
CA LEU A 224 3.56 -5.23 2.11
C LEU A 224 4.62 -6.19 2.69
N GLY A 225 4.17 -7.23 3.40
CA GLY A 225 5.05 -8.27 3.97
C GLY A 225 5.79 -7.83 5.20
N PHE A 226 5.16 -7.03 6.05
CA PHE A 226 5.72 -6.65 7.34
C PHE A 226 6.01 -7.88 8.21
N ALA A 227 7.06 -7.80 9.00
CA ALA A 227 7.53 -8.93 9.78
C ALA A 227 6.59 -9.30 10.95
N ALA A 228 5.92 -8.31 11.53
CA ALA A 228 4.99 -8.49 12.63
C ALA A 228 3.57 -8.06 12.25
N THR A 229 2.56 -8.79 12.71
CA THR A 229 1.14 -8.46 12.49
C THR A 229 0.73 -7.18 13.21
N ASN A 230 1.37 -6.88 14.32
CA ASN A 230 1.26 -5.64 15.08
C ASN A 230 2.67 -5.20 15.46
N GLY A 231 3.09 -4.01 15.05
CA GLY A 231 4.45 -3.52 15.31
C GLY A 231 4.80 -2.30 14.49
N VAL A 232 6.09 -2.03 14.46
CA VAL A 232 6.70 -0.91 13.76
C VAL A 232 7.56 -1.48 12.63
N GLU A 233 7.37 -0.99 11.40
CA GLU A 233 8.13 -1.40 10.22
C GLU A 233 8.69 -0.16 9.52
N GLY A 234 9.96 -0.18 9.14
CA GLY A 234 10.63 0.91 8.41
C GLY A 234 10.73 0.65 6.91
N GLY A 235 11.26 1.63 6.18
CA GLY A 235 11.57 1.45 4.75
C GLY A 235 10.35 1.47 3.83
N VAL A 236 9.21 1.97 4.31
CA VAL A 236 8.01 2.13 3.47
C VAL A 236 8.17 3.36 2.59
N SER A 237 7.84 3.23 1.31
CA SER A 237 7.67 4.37 0.40
C SER A 237 6.20 4.50 0.04
N TRP A 238 5.71 5.72 -0.09
CA TRP A 238 4.31 5.94 -0.44
C TRP A 238 4.08 7.24 -1.22
N ARG A 239 2.97 7.31 -1.92
CA ARG A 239 2.44 8.53 -2.56
C ARG A 239 0.93 8.45 -2.75
N PHE A 240 0.28 9.57 -2.88
CA PHE A 240 -1.10 9.59 -3.36
C PHE A 240 -1.21 9.11 -4.81
N VAL A 241 -2.36 8.59 -5.16
CA VAL A 241 -2.73 8.25 -6.55
C VAL A 241 -4.17 8.66 -6.82
N ASP A 242 -4.48 9.00 -8.05
CA ASP A 242 -5.87 9.20 -8.46
C ASP A 242 -6.57 7.84 -8.60
N GLU A 243 -7.87 7.78 -8.28
CA GLU A 243 -8.63 6.52 -8.30
C GLU A 243 -8.54 5.81 -9.66
N GLY A 244 -8.53 6.56 -10.76
CA GLY A 244 -8.39 6.01 -12.11
C GLY A 244 -7.02 5.41 -12.44
N ASP A 245 -6.01 5.67 -11.61
CA ASP A 245 -4.65 5.14 -11.76
C ASP A 245 -4.38 3.96 -10.81
N VAL A 246 -5.34 3.57 -9.98
CA VAL A 246 -5.25 2.39 -9.11
C VAL A 246 -5.44 1.14 -9.96
N PRO A 247 -4.45 0.24 -10.06
CA PRO A 247 -4.59 -0.98 -10.83
C PRO A 247 -5.54 -1.98 -10.14
N ASP A 248 -6.11 -2.88 -10.91
CA ASP A 248 -6.87 -3.99 -10.37
C ASP A 248 -6.02 -4.82 -9.41
N GLY A 249 -6.61 -5.16 -8.26
CA GLY A 249 -5.93 -5.92 -7.22
C GLY A 249 -6.86 -6.30 -6.09
N PRO A 250 -6.36 -6.95 -5.04
CA PRO A 250 -7.19 -7.32 -3.89
C PRO A 250 -7.82 -6.10 -3.21
N TRP A 251 -7.17 -4.95 -3.23
CA TRP A 251 -7.64 -3.67 -2.69
C TRP A 251 -8.83 -3.06 -3.45
N SER A 252 -9.09 -3.47 -4.69
CA SER A 252 -10.22 -3.00 -5.50
C SER A 252 -11.42 -3.95 -5.52
N LEU A 253 -11.36 -5.08 -4.80
CA LEU A 253 -12.47 -6.03 -4.69
C LEU A 253 -13.64 -5.47 -3.86
N LEU A 254 -13.33 -4.62 -2.90
CA LEU A 254 -14.29 -3.89 -2.08
C LEU A 254 -13.74 -2.48 -1.85
N VAL A 255 -14.48 -1.47 -2.24
CA VAL A 255 -14.07 -0.06 -2.17
C VAL A 255 -15.02 0.68 -1.22
N THR A 256 -14.46 1.40 -0.24
CA THR A 256 -15.24 2.28 0.63
C THR A 256 -15.65 3.53 -0.15
N THR A 257 -16.95 3.82 -0.15
CA THR A 257 -17.54 4.98 -0.83
C THR A 257 -18.35 5.90 0.09
N SER A 258 -18.54 5.48 1.37
CA SER A 258 -19.18 6.30 2.41
C SER A 258 -18.40 7.61 2.62
N ARG A 259 -19.13 8.73 2.85
CA ARG A 259 -18.56 10.08 3.02
C ARG A 259 -18.92 10.63 4.37
#